data_7531fceb838efa2612730d3b73e9bfc2
#
_entry.id   7531fceb838efa2612730d3b73e9bfc2
#
_cell.length_a   1.000
_cell.length_b   1.000
_cell.length_c   1.000
_cell.angle_alpha   90.00
_cell.angle_beta   90.00
_cell.angle_gamma   90.00
#
_symmetry.space_group_name_H-M   'P 1'
#
loop_
_entity.id
_entity.type
_entity.pdbx_description
1 polymer ?
#
loop_
_entity_poly.entity_id
_entity_poly.type
_entity_poly.pdbx_seq_one_letter_code
_entity_poly.pdbx_strand_id
1 'polypeptide(L)'
;LSKYLSVASGSHFQTNALDGVDQGMAAITLRGMDHASTLVLINKKRQTYAGTPSHEGEGYIDVNIIPEIALEQIEILKDGATSLYGSDAVAGVINFHTYHAFDGLRISASTQQTSNYDQEDRSLGMLYGGEAFDGKYVIAVSTLNRSPLNASEIPKIAELGLSGLGNSFKVTAADSLVSGPYAGSYSKNQTIPDPSCVSNGGVIAGPRCKFLYGERFNIVNDEDHLKGYLHFERSSAEIDYSMTLLMASVDVNDNPQSPSYP
;
A
#
# COMPACT_ATOMS: atom_id res chain seq x y z
N LEU A 1 8.54 -4.45 9.48
CA LEU A 1 8.41 -3.68 10.74
C LEU A 1 7.15 -4.08 11.51
N SER A 2 5.99 -4.04 10.89
CA SER A 2 4.69 -4.37 11.51
C SER A 2 4.65 -5.76 12.15
N LYS A 3 5.35 -6.72 11.57
CA LYS A 3 5.41 -8.11 12.08
C LYS A 3 6.08 -8.21 13.45
N TYR A 4 6.94 -7.27 13.80
CA TYR A 4 7.77 -7.31 15.02
C TYR A 4 7.41 -6.26 16.06
N LEU A 5 6.53 -5.33 15.75
CA LEU A 5 6.20 -4.20 16.60
C LEU A 5 4.70 -4.08 16.79
N SER A 6 4.22 -4.42 17.97
CA SER A 6 2.81 -4.32 18.34
C SER A 6 2.26 -2.89 18.31
N VAL A 7 3.12 -1.89 18.22
CA VAL A 7 2.75 -0.47 18.16
C VAL A 7 2.79 0.11 16.75
N ALA A 8 3.41 -0.59 15.79
CA ALA A 8 3.40 -0.16 14.41
C ALA A 8 2.09 -0.60 13.78
N SER A 9 1.36 0.36 13.27
CA SER A 9 0.18 0.18 12.43
C SER A 9 0.38 1.01 11.17
N GLY A 10 -0.50 0.92 10.26
CA GLY A 10 -0.45 1.72 9.05
C GLY A 10 -0.90 0.94 7.84
N SER A 11 -0.70 1.49 6.69
CA SER A 11 -0.98 0.82 5.43
C SER A 11 0.01 -0.33 5.24
N HIS A 12 -0.32 -1.48 5.84
CA HIS A 12 0.40 -2.72 5.62
C HIS A 12 -0.03 -3.39 4.33
N PHE A 13 -1.14 -2.95 3.82
CA PHE A 13 -1.71 -3.40 2.58
C PHE A 13 -1.30 -2.39 1.52
N GLN A 14 -0.42 -2.79 0.64
CA GLN A 14 -0.12 -2.04 -0.58
C GLN A 14 -1.31 -2.03 -1.54
N THR A 15 -2.33 -2.79 -1.22
CA THR A 15 -3.59 -2.84 -1.93
C THR A 15 -4.71 -2.34 -1.04
N ASN A 16 -5.45 -1.36 -1.52
CA ASN A 16 -6.71 -0.95 -0.94
C ASN A 16 -7.85 -1.31 -1.89
N ALA A 17 -8.56 -2.37 -1.57
CA ALA A 17 -9.65 -2.86 -2.38
C ALA A 17 -10.84 -1.88 -2.49
N LEU A 18 -10.91 -0.90 -1.62
CA LEU A 18 -12.01 0.07 -1.56
C LEU A 18 -11.67 1.40 -2.22
N ASP A 19 -10.39 1.78 -2.20
CA ASP A 19 -9.93 3.08 -2.66
C ASP A 19 -8.68 2.92 -3.52
N GLY A 20 -8.80 3.15 -4.82
CA GLY A 20 -7.68 3.03 -5.76
C GLY A 20 -6.58 4.11 -5.62
N VAL A 21 -6.61 4.93 -4.56
CA VAL A 21 -5.74 6.10 -4.42
C VAL A 21 -4.44 5.78 -3.67
N ASP A 22 -4.46 4.78 -2.78
CA ASP A 22 -3.33 4.43 -1.92
C ASP A 22 -2.52 3.21 -2.42
N GLN A 23 -2.72 2.85 -3.68
CA GLN A 23 -2.03 1.70 -4.27
C GLN A 23 -0.52 1.95 -4.36
N GLY A 24 0.25 0.96 -3.95
CA GLY A 24 1.72 1.06 -3.94
C GLY A 24 2.33 1.98 -2.90
N MET A 25 1.53 2.61 -2.04
CA MET A 25 1.99 3.46 -0.95
C MET A 25 2.61 2.63 0.18
N ALA A 26 3.80 3.02 0.64
CA ALA A 26 4.42 2.43 1.82
C ALA A 26 4.65 3.49 2.90
N ALA A 27 3.60 3.82 3.62
CA ALA A 27 3.66 4.67 4.79
C ALA A 27 3.66 3.84 6.08
N ILE A 28 4.29 4.37 7.12
CA ILE A 28 4.33 3.73 8.44
C ILE A 28 3.69 4.67 9.45
N THR A 29 2.77 4.13 10.24
CA THR A 29 2.17 4.84 11.37
C THR A 29 2.43 4.13 12.67
N LEU A 30 2.43 4.86 13.75
CA LEU A 30 2.53 4.32 15.10
C LEU A 30 1.20 4.50 15.82
N ARG A 31 0.84 3.53 16.67
CA ARG A 31 -0.33 3.60 17.57
C ARG A 31 -1.69 3.74 16.86
N GLY A 32 -1.77 3.42 15.57
CA GLY A 32 -3.01 3.58 14.80
C GLY A 32 -3.43 5.04 14.58
N MET A 33 -2.50 5.98 14.72
CA MET A 33 -2.71 7.38 14.38
C MET A 33 -2.49 7.61 12.87
N ASP A 34 -2.80 8.80 12.38
CA ASP A 34 -2.61 9.18 10.99
C ASP A 34 -1.13 9.28 10.58
N HIS A 35 -0.88 9.41 9.27
CA HIS A 35 0.47 9.49 8.73
C HIS A 35 1.20 10.77 9.17
N ALA A 36 0.47 11.86 9.37
CA ALA A 36 1.03 13.15 9.79
C ALA A 36 1.50 13.15 11.25
N SER A 37 1.06 12.18 12.05
CA SER A 37 1.41 12.06 13.47
C SER A 37 2.67 11.25 13.74
N THR A 38 3.22 10.56 12.73
CA THR A 38 4.44 9.73 12.84
C THR A 38 5.57 10.35 12.04
N LEU A 39 6.61 10.83 12.73
CA LEU A 39 7.78 11.39 12.05
C LEU A 39 8.68 10.27 11.54
N VAL A 40 8.88 10.23 10.23
CA VAL A 40 9.83 9.33 9.57
C VAL A 40 11.10 10.10 9.22
N LEU A 41 12.24 9.55 9.63
CA LEU A 41 13.58 10.09 9.36
C LEU A 41 14.40 9.05 8.58
N ILE A 42 15.30 9.52 7.74
CA ILE A 42 16.38 8.72 7.15
C ILE A 42 17.71 9.36 7.60
N ASN A 43 18.53 8.59 8.30
CA ASN A 43 19.80 9.05 8.86
C ASN A 43 19.65 10.35 9.68
N LYS A 44 18.61 10.39 10.54
CA LYS A 44 18.25 11.54 11.39
C LYS A 44 17.81 12.79 10.62
N LYS A 45 17.61 12.70 9.31
CA LYS A 45 17.17 13.83 8.46
C LYS A 45 15.70 13.64 8.08
N ARG A 46 14.93 14.73 8.16
CA ARG A 46 13.56 14.78 7.63
C ARG A 46 13.57 14.59 6.13
N GLN A 47 12.58 13.90 5.63
CA GLN A 47 12.39 13.68 4.21
C GLN A 47 11.27 14.56 3.67
N THR A 48 11.26 14.76 2.36
CA THR A 48 10.13 15.36 1.66
C THR A 48 8.98 14.37 1.56
N TYR A 49 7.75 14.90 1.58
CA TYR A 49 6.57 14.07 1.34
C TYR A 49 6.58 13.46 -0.07
N ALA A 50 5.90 12.34 -0.22
CA ALA A 50 5.60 11.76 -1.51
C ALA A 50 4.89 12.77 -2.43
N GLY A 51 5.05 12.62 -3.74
CA GLY A 51 4.48 13.53 -4.72
C GLY A 51 2.96 13.47 -4.83
N THR A 52 2.34 12.43 -4.26
CA THR A 52 0.89 12.23 -4.19
C THR A 52 0.46 12.17 -2.74
N PRO A 53 -0.67 12.79 -2.36
CA PRO A 53 -1.20 12.65 -1.00
C PRO A 53 -1.80 11.26 -0.79
N SER A 54 -1.99 10.89 0.48
CA SER A 54 -2.79 9.73 0.87
C SER A 54 -4.26 9.92 0.49
N HIS A 55 -5.09 8.88 0.61
CA HIS A 55 -6.54 8.96 0.38
C HIS A 55 -7.21 10.07 1.22
N GLU A 56 -6.73 10.30 2.42
CA GLU A 56 -7.26 11.35 3.30
C GLU A 56 -6.73 12.76 2.96
N GLY A 57 -5.89 12.88 1.92
CA GLY A 57 -5.32 14.15 1.49
C GLY A 57 -4.08 14.56 2.28
N GLU A 58 -3.55 13.69 3.13
CA GLU A 58 -2.38 13.95 3.95
C GLU A 58 -1.07 13.63 3.23
N GLY A 59 -0.04 14.42 3.53
CA GLY A 59 1.32 14.11 3.11
C GLY A 59 1.92 12.96 3.94
N TYR A 60 2.63 12.06 3.29
CA TYR A 60 3.34 10.95 3.94
C TYR A 60 4.76 10.80 3.38
N ILE A 61 5.62 10.12 4.14
CA ILE A 61 6.95 9.72 3.68
C ILE A 61 6.86 8.31 3.13
N ASP A 62 7.14 8.16 1.84
CA ASP A 62 7.17 6.84 1.20
C ASP A 62 8.49 6.12 1.53
N VAL A 63 8.41 5.07 2.31
CA VAL A 63 9.59 4.27 2.68
C VAL A 63 10.02 3.27 1.59
N ASN A 64 9.26 3.16 0.50
CA ASN A 64 9.67 2.38 -0.67
C ASN A 64 10.95 2.91 -1.33
N ILE A 65 11.35 4.15 -1.06
CA ILE A 65 12.58 4.71 -1.61
C ILE A 65 13.86 4.06 -1.07
N ILE A 66 13.77 3.30 0.03
CA ILE A 66 14.94 2.73 0.70
C ILE A 66 15.15 1.29 0.21
N PRO A 67 16.30 0.95 -0.41
CA PRO A 67 16.66 -0.44 -0.64
C PRO A 67 16.82 -1.17 0.69
N GLU A 68 16.15 -2.31 0.86
CA GLU A 68 16.15 -3.06 2.12
C GLU A 68 17.57 -3.50 2.52
N ILE A 69 18.40 -3.85 1.53
CA ILE A 69 19.79 -4.28 1.75
C ILE A 69 20.70 -3.13 2.21
N ALA A 70 20.30 -1.87 1.99
CA ALA A 70 21.02 -0.69 2.46
C ALA A 70 20.69 -0.32 3.92
N LEU A 71 19.68 -0.96 4.52
CA LEU A 71 19.32 -0.71 5.92
C LEU A 71 20.30 -1.39 6.87
N GLU A 72 20.87 -0.61 7.77
CA GLU A 72 21.70 -1.08 8.87
C GLU A 72 20.87 -1.31 10.13
N GLN A 73 20.04 -0.32 10.48
CA GLN A 73 19.26 -0.32 11.72
C GLN A 73 17.98 0.50 11.57
N ILE A 74 16.97 0.20 12.35
CA ILE A 74 15.76 1.00 12.51
C ILE A 74 15.60 1.33 13.99
N GLU A 75 15.54 2.62 14.29
CA GLU A 75 15.28 3.13 15.64
C GLU A 75 13.83 3.61 15.74
N ILE A 76 13.17 3.30 16.85
CA ILE A 76 11.80 3.73 17.12
C ILE A 76 11.74 4.38 18.48
N LEU A 77 11.40 5.67 18.47
CA LEU A 77 11.09 6.42 19.68
C LEU A 77 9.58 6.50 19.85
N LYS A 78 9.09 5.80 20.86
CA LYS A 78 7.63 5.62 21.07
C LYS A 78 6.96 6.77 21.81
N ASP A 79 7.70 7.52 22.65
CA ASP A 79 7.15 8.51 23.56
C ASP A 79 8.04 9.75 23.66
N GLY A 80 7.43 10.90 24.04
CA GLY A 80 8.17 12.13 24.37
C GLY A 80 8.85 12.82 23.20
N ALA A 81 8.50 12.46 21.97
CA ALA A 81 9.20 12.93 20.79
C ALA A 81 8.84 14.38 20.41
N THR A 82 7.66 14.86 20.77
CA THR A 82 7.16 16.19 20.37
C THR A 82 8.02 17.35 20.90
N SER A 83 8.61 17.21 22.08
CA SER A 83 9.48 18.24 22.66
C SER A 83 10.78 18.45 21.89
N LEU A 84 11.25 17.44 21.16
CA LEU A 84 12.48 17.47 20.37
C LEU A 84 12.21 17.63 18.88
N TYR A 85 11.15 17.02 18.39
CA TYR A 85 10.88 16.87 16.95
C TYR A 85 9.66 17.64 16.46
N GLY A 86 8.86 18.23 17.36
CA GLY A 86 7.68 19.04 17.00
C GLY A 86 6.41 18.19 16.82
N SER A 87 5.39 18.83 16.23
CA SER A 87 4.02 18.27 16.10
C SER A 87 3.92 16.98 15.30
N ASP A 88 4.82 16.76 14.36
CA ASP A 88 4.79 15.59 13.47
C ASP A 88 5.19 14.29 14.18
N ALA A 89 5.63 14.39 15.45
CA ALA A 89 6.11 13.27 16.24
C ALA A 89 5.19 12.91 17.42
N VAL A 90 3.88 13.18 17.29
CA VAL A 90 2.90 12.90 18.36
C VAL A 90 2.78 11.40 18.64
N ALA A 91 2.71 10.58 17.59
CA ALA A 91 2.67 9.13 17.70
C ALA A 91 4.06 8.52 17.98
N GLY A 92 5.12 9.24 17.60
CA GLY A 92 6.49 8.81 17.76
C GLY A 92 7.37 9.14 16.57
N VAL A 93 8.62 8.64 16.60
CA VAL A 93 9.61 8.82 15.53
C VAL A 93 10.12 7.45 15.08
N ILE A 94 10.25 7.27 13.79
CA ILE A 94 10.92 6.13 13.17
C ILE A 94 12.12 6.67 12.38
N ASN A 95 13.31 6.20 12.70
CA ASN A 95 14.52 6.61 12.02
C ASN A 95 15.19 5.40 11.35
N PHE A 96 15.27 5.44 10.04
CA PHE A 96 15.96 4.45 9.23
C PHE A 96 17.43 4.83 9.09
N HIS A 97 18.32 3.99 9.59
CA HIS A 97 19.75 4.13 9.41
C HIS A 97 20.19 3.27 8.23
N THR A 98 20.81 3.89 7.25
CA THR A 98 21.44 3.19 6.14
C THR A 98 22.94 3.05 6.39
N TYR A 99 23.57 2.08 5.75
CA TYR A 99 25.02 1.91 5.84
C TYR A 99 25.75 3.15 5.32
N HIS A 100 26.56 3.78 6.16
CA HIS A 100 27.49 4.85 5.77
C HIS A 100 28.87 4.29 5.42
N ALA A 101 29.26 3.19 6.04
CA ALA A 101 30.46 2.44 5.73
C ALA A 101 30.14 0.96 5.65
N PHE A 102 30.73 0.30 4.67
CA PHE A 102 30.65 -1.14 4.47
C PHE A 102 31.91 -1.57 3.75
N ASP A 103 32.43 -2.75 4.02
CA ASP A 103 33.59 -3.28 3.32
C ASP A 103 33.26 -4.62 2.70
N GLY A 104 33.46 -4.71 1.37
CA GLY A 104 33.18 -5.90 0.59
C GLY A 104 31.84 -5.93 -0.10
N LEU A 105 31.33 -7.14 -0.36
CA LEU A 105 30.11 -7.41 -1.13
C LEU A 105 29.14 -8.27 -0.33
N ARG A 106 27.86 -7.85 -0.27
CA ARG A 106 26.73 -8.64 0.22
C ARG A 106 25.70 -8.79 -0.88
N ILE A 107 25.23 -10.00 -1.09
CA ILE A 107 24.14 -10.32 -2.01
C ILE A 107 23.04 -11.01 -1.21
N SER A 108 21.80 -10.61 -1.43
CA SER A 108 20.61 -11.22 -0.87
C SER A 108 19.65 -11.58 -1.99
N ALA A 109 19.14 -12.79 -1.98
CA ALA A 109 18.09 -13.23 -2.88
C ALA A 109 17.01 -13.93 -2.06
N SER A 110 15.75 -13.64 -2.33
CA SER A 110 14.64 -14.34 -1.70
C SER A 110 13.51 -14.60 -2.69
N THR A 111 12.79 -15.68 -2.45
CA THR A 111 11.52 -15.97 -3.10
C THR A 111 10.51 -16.37 -2.04
N GLN A 112 9.30 -15.92 -2.19
CA GLN A 112 8.16 -16.26 -1.32
C GLN A 112 6.99 -16.62 -2.22
N GLN A 113 6.33 -17.72 -1.93
CA GLN A 113 5.14 -18.17 -2.65
C GLN A 113 4.01 -18.46 -1.68
N THR A 114 2.78 -18.23 -2.13
CA THR A 114 1.60 -18.70 -1.42
C THR A 114 1.35 -20.17 -1.73
N SER A 115 1.05 -20.98 -0.73
CA SER A 115 0.95 -22.43 -0.89
C SER A 115 -0.24 -22.90 -1.74
N ASN A 116 -1.27 -22.09 -1.91
CA ASN A 116 -2.52 -22.46 -2.55
C ASN A 116 -2.86 -21.62 -3.80
N TYR A 117 -2.03 -20.64 -4.13
CA TYR A 117 -2.24 -19.70 -5.22
C TYR A 117 -0.92 -19.45 -5.95
N ASP A 118 -0.98 -18.99 -7.18
CA ASP A 118 0.21 -18.75 -8.01
C ASP A 118 0.92 -17.41 -7.70
N GLN A 119 0.58 -16.77 -6.59
CA GLN A 119 1.23 -15.53 -6.18
C GLN A 119 2.65 -15.79 -5.67
N GLU A 120 3.60 -15.03 -6.19
CA GLU A 120 5.01 -15.13 -5.86
C GLU A 120 5.66 -13.74 -5.75
N ASP A 121 6.51 -13.57 -4.72
CA ASP A 121 7.43 -12.45 -4.61
C ASP A 121 8.86 -12.94 -4.85
N ARG A 122 9.61 -12.23 -5.69
CA ARG A 122 11.04 -12.44 -5.92
C ARG A 122 11.79 -11.17 -5.62
N SER A 123 12.80 -11.24 -4.78
CA SER A 123 13.66 -10.09 -4.52
C SER A 123 15.14 -10.42 -4.67
N LEU A 124 15.88 -9.44 -5.15
CA LEU A 124 17.34 -9.47 -5.25
C LEU A 124 17.89 -8.17 -4.72
N GLY A 125 18.93 -8.26 -3.91
CA GLY A 125 19.65 -7.11 -3.37
C GLY A 125 21.14 -7.29 -3.47
N MET A 126 21.87 -6.20 -3.73
CA MET A 126 23.31 -6.12 -3.71
C MET A 126 23.74 -4.87 -2.93
N LEU A 127 24.67 -5.07 -2.01
CA LEU A 127 25.34 -4.01 -1.27
C LEU A 127 26.84 -4.17 -1.47
N TYR A 128 27.51 -3.10 -1.88
CA TYR A 128 28.93 -3.06 -2.07
C TYR A 128 29.51 -1.79 -1.47
N GLY A 129 30.63 -1.90 -0.80
CA GLY A 129 31.30 -0.76 -0.22
C GLY A 129 32.79 -0.96 -0.07
N GLY A 130 33.48 0.13 0.22
CA GLY A 130 34.92 0.17 0.38
C GLY A 130 35.45 1.59 0.50
N GLU A 131 36.73 1.76 0.23
CA GLU A 131 37.40 3.04 0.27
C GLU A 131 37.88 3.46 -1.13
N ALA A 132 37.62 4.71 -1.49
CA ALA A 132 38.11 5.35 -2.71
C ALA A 132 38.17 6.86 -2.53
N PHE A 133 39.09 7.52 -3.25
CA PHE A 133 39.24 8.98 -3.24
C PHE A 133 39.43 9.58 -1.83
N ASP A 134 40.20 8.91 -0.96
CA ASP A 134 40.41 9.21 0.45
C ASP A 134 39.09 9.27 1.26
N GLY A 135 38.08 8.58 0.84
CA GLY A 135 36.78 8.51 1.50
C GLY A 135 36.20 7.11 1.48
N LYS A 136 35.07 6.93 2.13
CA LYS A 136 34.30 5.68 2.15
C LYS A 136 33.08 5.81 1.26
N TYR A 137 32.74 4.73 0.59
CA TYR A 137 31.53 4.67 -0.23
C TYR A 137 30.74 3.40 0.04
N VAL A 138 29.43 3.51 -0.14
CA VAL A 138 28.48 2.39 -0.12
C VAL A 138 27.51 2.55 -1.27
N ILE A 139 27.33 1.48 -2.02
CA ILE A 139 26.36 1.40 -3.12
C ILE A 139 25.44 0.22 -2.85
N ALA A 140 24.14 0.43 -2.99
CA ALA A 140 23.17 -0.66 -2.92
C ALA A 140 22.16 -0.55 -4.04
N VAL A 141 21.72 -1.71 -4.53
CA VAL A 141 20.62 -1.86 -5.48
C VAL A 141 19.73 -2.98 -5.00
N SER A 142 18.45 -2.80 -5.07
CA SER A 142 17.48 -3.88 -4.83
C SER A 142 16.36 -3.87 -5.85
N THR A 143 15.83 -5.06 -6.13
CA THR A 143 14.66 -5.28 -6.96
C THR A 143 13.65 -6.11 -6.21
N LEU A 144 12.37 -5.84 -6.44
CA LEU A 144 11.25 -6.70 -6.07
C LEU A 144 10.39 -6.87 -7.31
N ASN A 145 10.05 -8.12 -7.62
CA ASN A 145 9.05 -8.48 -8.58
C ASN A 145 7.98 -9.29 -7.85
N ARG A 146 6.76 -8.81 -7.86
CA ARG A 146 5.60 -9.39 -7.17
C ARG A 146 4.53 -9.71 -8.18
N SER A 147 4.09 -10.96 -8.25
CA SER A 147 2.96 -11.34 -9.08
C SER A 147 1.62 -11.04 -8.38
N PRO A 148 0.56 -10.72 -9.13
CA PRO A 148 -0.73 -10.39 -8.56
C PRO A 148 -1.41 -11.62 -7.95
N LEU A 149 -2.32 -11.36 -6.99
CA LEU A 149 -3.33 -12.29 -6.53
C LEU A 149 -4.69 -11.62 -6.67
N ASN A 150 -5.50 -12.14 -7.58
CA ASN A 150 -6.83 -11.61 -7.81
C ASN A 150 -7.83 -12.16 -6.77
N ALA A 151 -8.75 -11.32 -6.32
CA ALA A 151 -9.77 -11.73 -5.35
C ALA A 151 -10.71 -12.83 -5.87
N SER A 152 -10.88 -12.94 -7.19
CA SER A 152 -11.66 -14.03 -7.80
C SER A 152 -11.11 -15.43 -7.52
N GLU A 153 -9.80 -15.53 -7.23
CA GLU A 153 -9.14 -16.78 -6.85
C GLU A 153 -9.52 -17.23 -5.43
N ILE A 154 -10.05 -16.31 -4.62
CA ILE A 154 -10.48 -16.58 -3.25
C ILE A 154 -11.98 -16.25 -3.10
N PRO A 155 -12.89 -17.17 -3.47
CA PRO A 155 -14.33 -16.89 -3.54
C PRO A 155 -14.91 -16.26 -2.28
N LYS A 156 -14.45 -16.71 -1.10
CA LYS A 156 -14.89 -16.13 0.19
C LYS A 156 -14.54 -14.65 0.38
N ILE A 157 -13.48 -14.18 -0.27
CA ILE A 157 -13.09 -12.75 -0.23
C ILE A 157 -13.88 -12.01 -1.31
N ALA A 158 -13.96 -12.57 -2.50
CA ALA A 158 -14.73 -11.99 -3.60
C ALA A 158 -16.20 -11.73 -3.21
N GLU A 159 -16.84 -12.70 -2.55
CA GLU A 159 -18.23 -12.58 -2.10
C GLU A 159 -18.46 -11.43 -1.10
N LEU A 160 -17.45 -10.99 -0.37
CA LEU A 160 -17.56 -9.85 0.55
C LEU A 160 -17.62 -8.50 -0.19
N GLY A 161 -17.12 -8.45 -1.43
CA GLY A 161 -17.10 -7.24 -2.25
C GLY A 161 -18.42 -6.95 -2.95
N LEU A 162 -19.53 -7.00 -2.22
CA LEU A 162 -20.85 -6.66 -2.76
C LEU A 162 -21.15 -5.17 -2.58
N SER A 163 -21.53 -4.49 -3.68
CA SER A 163 -21.76 -3.04 -3.64
C SER A 163 -22.76 -2.61 -2.56
N GLY A 164 -22.44 -1.54 -1.83
CA GLY A 164 -23.33 -0.94 -0.83
C GLY A 164 -24.56 -0.29 -1.48
N LEU A 165 -24.36 0.22 -2.68
CA LEU A 165 -25.41 0.78 -3.54
C LEU A 165 -25.97 -0.33 -4.43
N GLY A 166 -27.08 -0.06 -5.11
CA GLY A 166 -27.68 -1.03 -6.03
C GLY A 166 -28.92 -0.46 -6.67
N ASN A 167 -29.27 -1.01 -7.82
CA ASN A 167 -30.48 -0.64 -8.53
C ASN A 167 -31.70 -1.26 -7.89
N SER A 168 -32.69 -0.44 -7.64
CA SER A 168 -33.98 -0.87 -7.14
C SER A 168 -35.05 0.14 -7.49
N PHE A 169 -36.25 -0.31 -7.58
CA PHE A 169 -37.40 0.57 -7.80
C PHE A 169 -38.24 0.66 -6.54
N LYS A 170 -38.74 1.85 -6.28
CA LYS A 170 -39.69 2.07 -5.21
C LYS A 170 -41.10 2.13 -5.77
N VAL A 171 -41.96 1.24 -5.30
CA VAL A 171 -43.36 1.18 -5.70
C VAL A 171 -44.08 2.41 -5.14
N THR A 172 -44.62 3.24 -6.02
CA THR A 172 -45.32 4.50 -5.61
C THR A 172 -46.78 4.28 -5.20
N ALA A 173 -47.40 3.26 -5.75
CA ALA A 173 -48.76 2.87 -5.42
C ALA A 173 -48.88 1.35 -5.36
N ALA A 174 -49.78 0.82 -4.51
CA ALA A 174 -50.05 -0.61 -4.51
C ALA A 174 -50.65 -1.01 -5.86
N ASP A 175 -50.14 -2.07 -6.46
CA ASP A 175 -50.52 -2.54 -7.78
C ASP A 175 -50.30 -4.06 -7.92
N SER A 176 -50.97 -4.66 -8.88
CA SER A 176 -50.78 -6.08 -9.26
C SER A 176 -50.66 -6.20 -10.75
N LEU A 177 -49.49 -6.55 -11.22
CA LEU A 177 -49.15 -6.74 -12.63
C LEU A 177 -49.25 -8.21 -12.99
N VAL A 178 -50.05 -8.54 -13.99
CA VAL A 178 -50.32 -9.94 -14.38
C VAL A 178 -49.26 -10.52 -15.29
N SER A 179 -48.48 -9.66 -15.99
CA SER A 179 -47.45 -10.08 -16.96
C SER A 179 -46.33 -9.07 -17.11
N GLY A 180 -45.25 -9.49 -17.77
CA GLY A 180 -44.08 -8.69 -18.00
C GLY A 180 -43.00 -8.89 -16.92
N PRO A 181 -41.83 -8.20 -17.06
CA PRO A 181 -40.72 -8.39 -16.16
C PRO A 181 -41.01 -7.98 -14.69
N TYR A 182 -42.07 -7.23 -14.48
CA TYR A 182 -42.55 -6.81 -13.15
C TYR A 182 -43.84 -7.51 -12.72
N ALA A 183 -44.15 -8.68 -13.29
CA ALA A 183 -45.32 -9.45 -12.85
C ALA A 183 -45.24 -9.73 -11.35
N GLY A 184 -46.32 -9.43 -10.60
CA GLY A 184 -46.40 -9.62 -9.17
C GLY A 184 -47.32 -8.61 -8.48
N SER A 185 -47.54 -8.81 -7.19
CA SER A 185 -48.34 -7.90 -6.35
C SER A 185 -47.38 -7.08 -5.45
N TYR A 186 -47.59 -5.80 -5.43
CA TYR A 186 -46.69 -4.86 -4.78
C TYR A 186 -47.45 -3.94 -3.83
N SER A 187 -46.84 -3.65 -2.68
CA SER A 187 -47.33 -2.66 -1.73
C SER A 187 -46.69 -1.29 -1.97
N LYS A 188 -47.45 -0.25 -1.64
CA LYS A 188 -46.90 1.13 -1.67
C LYS A 188 -45.62 1.21 -0.83
N ASN A 189 -44.63 1.89 -1.34
CA ASN A 189 -43.27 2.03 -0.75
C ASN A 189 -42.41 0.75 -0.69
N GLN A 190 -42.89 -0.37 -1.22
CA GLN A 190 -42.08 -1.56 -1.36
C GLN A 190 -40.86 -1.25 -2.29
N THR A 191 -39.71 -1.78 -1.94
CA THR A 191 -38.53 -1.74 -2.80
C THR A 191 -38.40 -3.08 -3.50
N ILE A 192 -38.23 -3.06 -4.82
CA ILE A 192 -38.06 -4.25 -5.67
C ILE A 192 -36.78 -4.14 -6.47
N PRO A 193 -36.02 -5.25 -6.67
CA PRO A 193 -34.83 -5.24 -7.49
C PRO A 193 -35.18 -5.04 -8.98
N ASP A 194 -34.21 -4.60 -9.76
CA ASP A 194 -34.34 -4.58 -11.20
C ASP A 194 -34.53 -6.01 -11.73
N PRO A 195 -35.58 -6.29 -12.50
CA PRO A 195 -35.81 -7.61 -13.10
C PRO A 195 -34.70 -8.06 -14.04
N SER A 196 -33.97 -7.12 -14.64
CA SER A 196 -32.82 -7.39 -15.51
C SER A 196 -31.52 -7.58 -14.74
N CYS A 197 -31.55 -7.58 -13.40
CA CYS A 197 -30.38 -7.64 -12.54
C CYS A 197 -29.42 -8.76 -12.92
N VAL A 198 -29.91 -9.98 -12.93
CA VAL A 198 -29.07 -11.17 -13.20
C VAL A 198 -28.59 -11.20 -14.66
N SER A 199 -29.45 -10.83 -15.61
CA SER A 199 -29.07 -10.80 -17.03
C SER A 199 -28.00 -9.72 -17.34
N ASN A 200 -27.93 -8.68 -16.51
CA ASN A 200 -26.92 -7.64 -16.60
C ASN A 200 -25.69 -7.89 -15.71
N GLY A 201 -25.54 -9.10 -15.16
CA GLY A 201 -24.39 -9.49 -14.34
C GLY A 201 -24.46 -9.01 -12.88
N GLY A 202 -25.64 -8.57 -12.44
CA GLY A 202 -25.87 -8.21 -11.03
C GLY A 202 -26.26 -9.38 -10.15
N VAL A 203 -26.26 -9.15 -8.85
CA VAL A 203 -26.65 -10.11 -7.80
C VAL A 203 -27.84 -9.55 -7.04
N ILE A 204 -28.91 -10.34 -6.93
CA ILE A 204 -30.06 -9.96 -6.09
C ILE A 204 -29.71 -10.19 -4.63
N ALA A 205 -29.61 -9.11 -3.87
CA ALA A 205 -29.36 -9.11 -2.43
C ALA A 205 -30.50 -8.40 -1.69
N GLY A 206 -31.40 -9.18 -1.13
CA GLY A 206 -32.65 -8.67 -0.57
C GLY A 206 -33.50 -7.95 -1.64
N PRO A 207 -33.99 -6.74 -1.40
CA PRO A 207 -34.83 -6.02 -2.35
C PRO A 207 -34.02 -5.23 -3.41
N ARG A 208 -32.72 -5.46 -3.54
CA ARG A 208 -31.84 -4.67 -4.42
C ARG A 208 -31.05 -5.54 -5.38
N CYS A 209 -30.84 -5.01 -6.57
CA CYS A 209 -29.85 -5.50 -7.49
C CYS A 209 -28.51 -4.87 -7.13
N LYS A 210 -27.54 -5.67 -6.77
CA LYS A 210 -26.20 -5.24 -6.42
C LYS A 210 -25.18 -5.76 -7.39
N PHE A 211 -24.00 -5.15 -7.41
CA PHE A 211 -22.88 -5.57 -8.21
C PHE A 211 -21.82 -6.24 -7.33
N LEU A 212 -21.34 -7.41 -7.75
CA LEU A 212 -20.25 -8.13 -7.10
C LEU A 212 -18.92 -7.63 -7.67
N TYR A 213 -18.42 -6.52 -7.11
CA TYR A 213 -17.15 -5.95 -7.55
C TYR A 213 -15.94 -6.68 -6.96
N GLY A 214 -16.15 -7.45 -5.89
CA GLY A 214 -15.10 -8.17 -5.18
C GLY A 214 -14.29 -9.14 -6.04
N GLU A 215 -14.84 -9.62 -7.16
CA GLU A 215 -14.09 -10.44 -8.12
C GLU A 215 -13.12 -9.67 -9.00
N ARG A 216 -13.14 -8.35 -8.96
CA ARG A 216 -12.46 -7.48 -9.92
C ARG A 216 -11.25 -6.74 -9.38
N PHE A 217 -10.92 -6.88 -8.12
CA PHE A 217 -9.74 -6.24 -7.56
C PHE A 217 -8.66 -7.25 -7.20
N ASN A 218 -7.44 -6.77 -7.11
CA ASN A 218 -6.33 -7.56 -6.62
C ASN A 218 -6.29 -7.53 -5.09
N ILE A 219 -6.02 -8.68 -4.47
CA ILE A 219 -5.64 -8.79 -3.05
C ILE A 219 -4.17 -8.41 -2.91
N VAL A 220 -3.37 -8.80 -3.90
CA VAL A 220 -1.97 -8.41 -4.06
C VAL A 220 -1.84 -7.84 -5.45
N ASN A 221 -1.28 -6.65 -5.58
CA ASN A 221 -1.02 -6.03 -6.87
C ASN A 221 0.19 -6.66 -7.55
N ASP A 222 0.24 -6.51 -8.87
CA ASP A 222 1.43 -6.75 -9.66
C ASP A 222 2.39 -5.56 -9.46
N GLU A 223 3.58 -5.81 -8.95
CA GLU A 223 4.52 -4.74 -8.58
C GLU A 223 5.94 -5.04 -9.04
N ASP A 224 6.55 -4.05 -9.65
CA ASP A 224 7.95 -4.04 -10.00
C ASP A 224 8.66 -2.87 -9.30
N HIS A 225 9.65 -3.19 -8.48
CA HIS A 225 10.45 -2.20 -7.76
C HIS A 225 11.90 -2.27 -8.20
N LEU A 226 12.49 -1.11 -8.44
CA LEU A 226 13.94 -0.93 -8.60
C LEU A 226 14.38 0.23 -7.69
N LYS A 227 15.28 -0.06 -6.75
CA LYS A 227 15.74 0.90 -5.76
C LYS A 227 17.26 0.99 -5.77
N GLY A 228 17.78 2.19 -5.64
CA GLY A 228 19.21 2.48 -5.61
C GLY A 228 19.59 3.36 -4.42
N TYR A 229 20.76 3.10 -3.88
CA TYR A 229 21.37 3.86 -2.79
C TYR A 229 22.83 4.09 -3.10
N LEU A 230 23.30 5.30 -2.89
CA LEU A 230 24.71 5.69 -2.89
C LEU A 230 24.99 6.55 -1.69
N HIS A 231 26.02 6.21 -0.94
CA HIS A 231 26.59 7.06 0.09
C HIS A 231 28.09 7.21 -0.15
N PHE A 232 28.57 8.43 0.03
CA PHE A 232 30.00 8.75 0.03
C PHE A 232 30.29 9.70 1.15
N GLU A 233 31.32 9.44 1.95
CA GLU A 233 31.81 10.34 2.98
C GLU A 233 33.32 10.45 2.93
N ARG A 234 33.82 11.65 3.20
CA ARG A 234 35.25 11.94 3.34
C ARG A 234 35.46 12.95 4.45
N SER A 235 36.40 12.63 5.32
CA SER A 235 36.87 13.54 6.38
C SER A 235 38.27 14.00 6.07
N SER A 236 38.51 15.28 6.11
CA SER A 236 39.83 15.89 6.02
C SER A 236 40.10 16.78 7.24
N ALA A 237 41.33 17.26 7.41
CA ALA A 237 41.69 18.12 8.56
C ALA A 237 40.88 19.44 8.63
N GLU A 238 40.28 19.84 7.52
CA GLU A 238 39.59 21.13 7.41
C GLU A 238 38.11 21.01 7.12
N ILE A 239 37.70 19.97 6.38
CA ILE A 239 36.32 19.83 5.89
C ILE A 239 35.89 18.38 5.90
N ASP A 240 34.72 18.13 6.48
CA ASP A 240 33.99 16.88 6.37
C ASP A 240 32.83 17.06 5.40
N TYR A 241 32.69 16.15 4.45
CA TYR A 241 31.53 16.14 3.57
C TYR A 241 30.99 14.73 3.35
N SER A 242 29.69 14.67 3.21
CA SER A 242 28.99 13.45 2.88
C SER A 242 27.92 13.73 1.83
N MET A 243 27.70 12.75 0.97
CA MET A 243 26.64 12.76 -0.02
C MET A 243 25.84 11.47 0.12
N THR A 244 24.52 11.59 0.12
CA THR A 244 23.60 10.44 0.08
C THR A 244 22.63 10.65 -1.06
N LEU A 245 22.47 9.64 -1.91
CA LEU A 245 21.50 9.60 -3.00
C LEU A 245 20.62 8.38 -2.83
N LEU A 246 19.31 8.58 -2.88
CA LEU A 246 18.27 7.55 -2.92
C LEU A 246 17.49 7.72 -4.21
N MET A 247 17.24 6.61 -4.89
CA MET A 247 16.43 6.55 -6.11
C MET A 247 15.53 5.33 -6.04
N ALA A 248 14.28 5.49 -6.47
CA ALA A 248 13.34 4.38 -6.60
C ALA A 248 12.44 4.58 -7.82
N SER A 249 12.14 3.47 -8.48
CA SER A 249 11.03 3.31 -9.40
C SER A 249 10.16 2.20 -8.85
N VAL A 250 8.87 2.51 -8.69
CA VAL A 250 7.86 1.56 -8.20
C VAL A 250 6.72 1.61 -9.19
N ASP A 251 6.57 0.55 -9.94
CA ASP A 251 5.50 0.36 -10.90
C ASP A 251 4.47 -0.59 -10.30
N VAL A 252 3.22 -0.15 -10.19
CA VAL A 252 2.11 -0.91 -9.61
C VAL A 252 1.01 -1.03 -10.63
N ASN A 253 0.69 -2.26 -11.04
CA ASN A 253 -0.45 -2.56 -11.88
C ASN A 253 -1.60 -3.04 -10.99
N ASP A 254 -2.58 -2.18 -10.84
CA ASP A 254 -3.81 -2.49 -10.15
C ASP A 254 -4.90 -2.90 -11.15
N ASN A 255 -5.82 -3.74 -10.71
CA ASN A 255 -7.06 -3.92 -11.45
C ASN A 255 -7.95 -2.69 -11.21
N PRO A 256 -8.27 -1.94 -12.25
CA PRO A 256 -9.12 -0.77 -12.10
C PRO A 256 -10.45 -1.18 -11.48
N GLN A 257 -10.85 -0.49 -10.44
CA GLN A 257 -12.14 -0.71 -9.82
C GLN A 257 -13.24 -0.49 -10.87
N SER A 258 -14.05 -1.50 -11.05
CA SER A 258 -15.24 -1.34 -11.87
C SER A 258 -16.19 -0.38 -11.17
N PRO A 259 -16.84 0.53 -11.91
CA PRO A 259 -17.88 1.37 -11.33
C PRO A 259 -18.94 0.49 -10.64
N SER A 260 -19.43 0.93 -9.49
CA SER A 260 -20.42 0.21 -8.66
C SER A 260 -21.79 0.05 -9.34
N TYR A 261 -21.92 0.52 -10.54
CA TYR A 261 -23.15 0.49 -11.35
C TYR A 261 -22.89 -0.25 -12.66
N PRO A 262 -23.73 -1.23 -12.99
CA PRO A 262 -23.76 -1.77 -14.33
C PRO A 262 -24.29 -0.74 -15.32
#